data_ba84abfe8c3e8bd88bb6888096247751
#
_entry.id   ba84abfe8c3e8bd88bb6888096247751
#
_cell.length_a   1.000
_cell.length_b   1.000
_cell.length_c   1.000
_cell.angle_alpha   90.00
_cell.angle_beta   90.00
_cell.angle_gamma   90.00
#
_symmetry.space_group_name_H-M   'P 1'
#
loop_
_entity.id
_entity.type
_entity.pdbx_description
1 polymer ?
#
loop_
_entity_poly.entity_id
_entity_poly.type
_entity_poly.pdbx_seq_one_letter_code
_entity_poly.pdbx_strand_id
1 'polypeptide(L)'
;MHEKIHSEDITGLRPAKNRLNPFLPYHYLHEQEPALQGGTDEVNTLFLTSKECIFKCLMCDLWKNTLDGAMPEGAVLAQIDFALQRLPKAEVIKLYNNGNFFDTKAVFPTDYPAIAQRIANYARVIVENHPKLCGDLCLRFRDLINGKLEVAM
;
A
#
# COMPACT_ATOMS: atom_id res chain seq x y z
N MET A 1 7.58 33.98 19.13
CA MET A 1 8.36 32.79 18.76
C MET A 1 7.38 31.68 18.44
N HIS A 2 7.36 31.17 17.20
CA HIS A 2 6.55 29.98 16.91
C HIS A 2 7.38 28.76 17.30
N GLU A 3 6.93 28.06 18.31
CA GLU A 3 7.53 26.78 18.72
C GLU A 3 7.38 25.77 17.57
N LYS A 4 8.49 25.15 17.16
CA LYS A 4 8.44 24.15 16.07
C LYS A 4 7.85 22.85 16.64
N ILE A 5 6.77 22.37 16.03
CA ILE A 5 6.22 21.06 16.34
C ILE A 5 7.18 19.99 15.76
N HIS A 6 7.66 19.10 16.62
CA HIS A 6 8.50 17.97 16.23
C HIS A 6 7.68 16.69 16.07
N SER A 7 8.23 15.71 15.33
CA SER A 7 7.57 14.41 15.13
C SER A 7 7.26 13.68 16.46
N GLU A 8 8.08 13.90 17.48
CA GLU A 8 7.90 13.32 18.82
C GLU A 8 6.67 13.88 19.52
N ASP A 9 6.38 15.17 19.35
CA ASP A 9 5.19 15.82 19.90
C ASP A 9 3.92 15.20 19.29
N ILE A 10 3.95 14.95 17.97
CA ILE A 10 2.83 14.33 17.24
C ILE A 10 2.63 12.88 17.70
N THR A 11 3.71 12.11 17.77
CA THR A 11 3.62 10.67 18.13
C THR A 11 3.24 10.47 19.59
N GLY A 12 3.65 11.37 20.49
CA GLY A 12 3.30 11.33 21.91
C GLY A 12 1.80 11.50 22.21
N LEU A 13 1.05 12.11 21.29
CA LEU A 13 -0.40 12.29 21.41
C LEU A 13 -1.21 11.10 20.85
N ARG A 14 -0.59 10.12 20.23
CA ARG A 14 -1.27 9.01 19.58
C ARG A 14 -1.67 7.93 20.58
N PRO A 15 -2.91 7.41 20.52
CA PRO A 15 -3.30 6.23 21.27
C PRO A 15 -2.58 4.98 20.76
N ALA A 16 -2.83 3.82 21.38
CA ALA A 16 -2.26 2.55 20.94
C ALA A 16 -2.74 2.17 19.53
N LYS A 17 -1.86 1.52 18.78
CA LYS A 17 -2.18 0.94 17.47
C LYS A 17 -3.10 -0.27 17.60
N ASN A 18 -3.82 -0.56 16.52
CA ASN A 18 -4.55 -1.81 16.39
C ASN A 18 -3.57 -3.00 16.33
N ARG A 19 -3.99 -4.14 16.89
CA ARG A 19 -3.22 -5.39 16.77
C ARG A 19 -3.46 -5.99 15.40
N LEU A 20 -2.39 -6.20 14.63
CA LEU A 20 -2.45 -6.70 13.26
C LEU A 20 -1.58 -7.94 13.09
N ASN A 21 -1.98 -8.81 12.16
CA ASN A 21 -1.16 -9.92 11.71
C ASN A 21 -0.40 -9.49 10.45
N PRO A 22 0.95 -9.53 10.42
CA PRO A 22 1.73 -9.10 9.28
C PRO A 22 1.51 -9.95 8.01
N PHE A 23 0.97 -11.15 8.14
CA PHE A 23 0.70 -12.06 7.01
C PHE A 23 -0.73 -11.99 6.48
N LEU A 24 -1.58 -11.11 7.05
CA LEU A 24 -2.95 -10.90 6.59
C LEU A 24 -3.19 -9.43 6.28
N PRO A 25 -3.87 -9.10 5.15
CA PRO A 25 -4.33 -7.74 4.93
C PRO A 25 -5.32 -7.39 6.06
N TYR A 26 -5.28 -6.16 6.56
CA TYR A 26 -6.21 -5.79 7.62
C TYR A 26 -7.63 -5.56 7.07
N HIS A 27 -7.75 -5.32 5.78
CA HIS A 27 -9.03 -5.28 5.07
C HIS A 27 -8.84 -5.53 3.57
N TYR A 28 -9.89 -5.97 2.87
CA TYR A 28 -9.95 -6.02 1.42
C TYR A 28 -11.42 -5.92 0.98
N LEU A 29 -11.64 -5.35 -0.19
CA LEU A 29 -12.99 -5.19 -0.73
C LEU A 29 -12.98 -5.22 -2.26
N HIS A 30 -14.16 -5.45 -2.81
CA HIS A 30 -14.47 -5.35 -4.22
C HIS A 30 -15.60 -4.35 -4.41
N GLU A 31 -15.43 -3.40 -5.32
CA GLU A 31 -16.41 -2.35 -5.56
C GLU A 31 -16.38 -1.87 -7.01
N GLN A 32 -17.43 -1.14 -7.41
CA GLN A 32 -17.46 -0.45 -8.69
C GLN A 32 -17.08 1.02 -8.48
N GLU A 33 -16.16 1.50 -9.31
CA GLU A 33 -15.74 2.91 -9.29
C GLU A 33 -15.93 3.55 -10.67
N PRO A 34 -16.12 4.87 -10.73
CA PRO A 34 -16.17 5.58 -12.01
C PRO A 34 -14.88 5.37 -12.81
N ALA A 35 -15.03 4.94 -14.07
CA ALA A 35 -13.90 4.77 -14.98
C ALA A 35 -13.48 6.11 -15.62
N LEU A 36 -12.18 6.27 -15.92
CA LEU A 36 -11.63 7.50 -16.50
C LEU A 36 -12.26 7.86 -17.86
N GLN A 37 -12.70 6.86 -18.62
CA GLN A 37 -13.29 7.04 -19.94
C GLN A 37 -14.83 6.98 -19.94
N GLY A 38 -15.44 7.05 -18.76
CA GLY A 38 -16.88 6.88 -18.57
C GLY A 38 -17.27 5.43 -18.28
N GLY A 39 -18.42 5.23 -17.64
CA GLY A 39 -18.84 3.94 -17.11
C GLY A 39 -18.22 3.62 -15.74
N THR A 40 -18.09 2.35 -15.41
CA THR A 40 -17.53 1.86 -14.15
C THR A 40 -16.50 0.77 -14.39
N ASP A 41 -15.42 0.79 -13.60
CA ASP A 41 -14.44 -0.29 -13.48
C ASP A 41 -14.76 -1.16 -12.26
N GLU A 42 -14.59 -2.47 -12.37
CA GLU A 42 -14.55 -3.38 -11.22
C GLU A 42 -13.17 -3.25 -10.55
N VAL A 43 -13.16 -2.97 -9.26
CA VAL A 43 -11.97 -2.63 -8.50
C VAL A 43 -11.79 -3.55 -7.30
N ASN A 44 -10.62 -4.16 -7.19
CA ASN A 44 -10.19 -4.87 -5.98
C ASN A 44 -9.24 -3.97 -5.18
N THR A 45 -9.59 -3.64 -3.96
CA THR A 45 -8.74 -2.88 -3.04
C THR A 45 -8.25 -3.77 -1.92
N LEU A 46 -6.93 -3.85 -1.77
CA LEU A 46 -6.25 -4.53 -0.68
C LEU A 46 -5.65 -3.49 0.26
N PHE A 47 -6.05 -3.54 1.52
CA PHE A 47 -5.44 -2.74 2.59
C PHE A 47 -4.43 -3.61 3.31
N LEU A 48 -3.19 -3.50 2.87
CA LEU A 48 -2.09 -4.31 3.35
C LEU A 48 -1.66 -3.87 4.75
N THR A 49 -1.49 -4.82 5.64
CA THR A 49 -0.75 -4.61 6.89
C THR A 49 0.70 -4.35 6.54
N SER A 50 1.25 -3.22 6.96
CA SER A 50 2.58 -2.80 6.58
C SER A 50 3.28 -2.02 7.68
N LYS A 51 4.56 -1.72 7.46
CA LYS A 51 5.34 -0.82 8.30
C LYS A 51 4.75 0.58 8.29
N GLU A 52 4.78 1.26 9.44
CA GLU A 52 4.36 2.66 9.54
C GLU A 52 5.16 3.56 8.61
N CYS A 53 4.46 4.52 7.98
CA CYS A 53 5.03 5.56 7.16
C CYS A 53 6.12 6.35 7.92
N ILE A 54 7.21 6.68 7.24
CA ILE A 54 8.29 7.49 7.82
C ILE A 54 7.88 8.95 8.08
N PHE A 55 6.86 9.44 7.37
CA PHE A 55 6.31 10.78 7.58
C PHE A 55 5.28 10.76 8.71
N LYS A 56 5.38 11.74 9.62
CA LYS A 56 4.52 11.86 10.79
C LYS A 56 3.57 13.04 10.60
N CYS A 57 2.71 12.97 9.57
CA CYS A 57 1.76 14.04 9.28
C CYS A 57 0.74 14.19 10.41
N LEU A 58 0.51 15.44 10.83
CA LEU A 58 -0.38 15.74 11.97
C LEU A 58 -1.82 15.26 11.74
N MET A 59 -2.33 15.40 10.51
CA MET A 59 -3.70 15.03 10.16
C MET A 59 -3.89 13.53 9.85
N CYS A 60 -2.79 12.75 9.77
CA CYS A 60 -2.86 11.35 9.36
C CYS A 60 -3.25 10.46 10.53
N ASP A 61 -4.21 9.56 10.32
CA ASP A 61 -4.61 8.54 11.28
C ASP A 61 -4.38 7.09 10.78
N LEU A 62 -3.85 6.92 9.58
CA LEU A 62 -3.56 5.61 8.96
C LEU A 62 -2.55 4.79 9.76
N TRP A 63 -1.67 5.44 10.53
CA TRP A 63 -0.70 4.80 11.41
C TRP A 63 -1.31 3.79 12.38
N LYS A 64 -2.61 3.92 12.72
CA LYS A 64 -3.34 3.00 13.62
C LYS A 64 -3.31 1.56 13.12
N ASN A 65 -3.29 1.38 11.81
CA ASN A 65 -3.28 0.08 11.13
C ASN A 65 -1.93 -0.25 10.51
N THR A 66 -0.84 0.00 11.24
CA THR A 66 0.53 -0.26 10.80
C THR A 66 1.35 -0.93 11.89
N LEU A 67 2.46 -1.55 11.48
CA LEU A 67 3.43 -2.18 12.37
C LEU A 67 4.60 -1.22 12.66
N ASP A 68 5.25 -1.38 13.82
CA ASP A 68 6.37 -0.53 14.23
C ASP A 68 7.68 -0.89 13.51
N GLY A 69 7.90 -2.17 13.24
CA GLY A 69 9.10 -2.70 12.61
C GLY A 69 8.99 -2.89 11.10
N ALA A 70 10.08 -3.34 10.49
CA ALA A 70 10.08 -3.79 9.10
C ALA A 70 9.15 -5.01 8.93
N MET A 71 8.62 -5.18 7.72
CA MET A 71 7.78 -6.32 7.40
C MET A 71 8.59 -7.62 7.47
N PRO A 72 7.99 -8.73 7.92
CA PRO A 72 8.59 -10.05 7.76
C PRO A 72 8.72 -10.43 6.27
N GLU A 73 9.74 -11.23 5.94
CA GLU A 73 9.91 -11.75 4.58
C GLU A 73 8.69 -12.55 4.13
N GLY A 74 8.26 -12.35 2.88
CA GLY A 74 7.09 -13.01 2.29
C GLY A 74 5.73 -12.56 2.82
N ALA A 75 5.68 -11.67 3.81
CA ALA A 75 4.42 -11.24 4.43
C ALA A 75 3.50 -10.51 3.43
N VAL A 76 4.05 -9.63 2.60
CA VAL A 76 3.26 -8.90 1.60
C VAL A 76 2.68 -9.86 0.55
N LEU A 77 3.48 -10.84 0.10
CA LEU A 77 3.03 -11.86 -0.85
C LEU A 77 1.90 -12.72 -0.27
N ALA A 78 2.02 -13.13 1.00
CA ALA A 78 0.98 -13.89 1.67
C ALA A 78 -0.34 -13.11 1.79
N GLN A 79 -0.28 -11.82 2.06
CA GLN A 79 -1.45 -10.95 2.12
C GLN A 79 -2.16 -10.83 0.76
N ILE A 80 -1.37 -10.64 -0.31
CA ILE A 80 -1.89 -10.57 -1.67
C ILE A 80 -2.56 -11.90 -2.04
N ASP A 81 -1.89 -13.03 -1.81
CA ASP A 81 -2.43 -14.36 -2.10
C ASP A 81 -3.73 -14.62 -1.32
N PHE A 82 -3.76 -14.24 -0.04
CA PHE A 82 -4.94 -14.38 0.80
C PHE A 82 -6.16 -13.61 0.25
N ALA A 83 -5.96 -12.36 -0.17
CA ALA A 83 -7.03 -11.52 -0.70
C ALA A 83 -7.48 -11.99 -2.08
N LEU A 84 -6.54 -12.29 -2.99
CA LEU A 84 -6.86 -12.69 -4.37
C LEU A 84 -7.63 -14.01 -4.46
N GLN A 85 -7.45 -14.93 -3.49
CA GLN A 85 -8.24 -16.17 -3.42
C GLN A 85 -9.72 -15.93 -3.07
N ARG A 86 -10.07 -14.75 -2.56
CA ARG A 86 -11.40 -14.40 -2.03
C ARG A 86 -12.12 -13.32 -2.83
N LEU A 87 -11.38 -12.58 -3.62
CA LEU A 87 -11.90 -11.49 -4.44
C LEU A 87 -12.29 -11.99 -5.84
N PRO A 88 -13.37 -11.46 -6.43
CA PRO A 88 -13.72 -11.76 -7.81
C PRO A 88 -12.72 -11.14 -8.79
N LYS A 89 -12.87 -11.44 -10.08
CA LYS A 89 -12.11 -10.78 -11.14
C LYS A 89 -12.46 -9.29 -11.20
N ALA A 90 -11.46 -8.47 -11.49
CA ALA A 90 -11.59 -7.03 -11.63
C ALA A 90 -10.58 -6.50 -12.64
N GLU A 91 -10.82 -5.30 -13.19
CA GLU A 91 -9.91 -4.60 -14.09
C GLU A 91 -8.81 -3.87 -13.34
N VAL A 92 -9.11 -3.37 -12.15
CA VAL A 92 -8.21 -2.53 -11.34
C VAL A 92 -7.89 -3.20 -10.02
N ILE A 93 -6.62 -3.10 -9.61
CA ILE A 93 -6.20 -3.47 -8.26
C ILE A 93 -5.55 -2.27 -7.58
N LYS A 94 -5.92 -2.04 -6.32
CA LYS A 94 -5.30 -1.07 -5.43
C LYS A 94 -4.56 -1.79 -4.31
N LEU A 95 -3.28 -1.49 -4.17
CA LEU A 95 -2.42 -2.01 -3.10
C LEU A 95 -2.08 -0.86 -2.14
N TYR A 96 -2.95 -0.62 -1.18
CA TYR A 96 -2.80 0.41 -0.17
C TYR A 96 -2.18 -0.18 1.09
N ASN A 97 -1.18 0.48 1.64
CA ASN A 97 -0.41 -0.05 2.77
C ASN A 97 -0.30 0.93 3.95
N ASN A 98 -1.16 1.96 4.00
CA ASN A 98 -1.14 3.01 5.02
C ASN A 98 0.23 3.69 5.17
N GLY A 99 0.97 3.73 4.10
CA GLY A 99 2.34 4.24 4.10
C GLY A 99 2.86 4.44 2.69
N ASN A 100 3.98 3.78 2.39
CA ASN A 100 4.64 3.93 1.12
C ASN A 100 5.00 2.57 0.53
N PHE A 101 4.46 2.26 -0.63
CA PHE A 101 4.72 1.01 -1.33
C PHE A 101 6.23 0.85 -1.67
N PHE A 102 6.90 1.97 -1.98
CA PHE A 102 8.32 1.97 -2.31
C PHE A 102 9.25 2.22 -1.12
N ASP A 103 8.75 2.19 0.13
CA ASP A 103 9.60 2.03 1.32
C ASP A 103 10.12 0.58 1.37
N THR A 104 11.44 0.40 1.26
CA THR A 104 12.08 -0.92 1.19
C THR A 104 11.92 -1.78 2.44
N LYS A 105 11.43 -1.20 3.54
CA LYS A 105 11.10 -1.91 4.78
C LYS A 105 9.60 -2.23 4.88
N ALA A 106 8.78 -1.63 4.03
CA ALA A 106 7.35 -1.90 3.91
C ALA A 106 7.06 -2.97 2.86
N VAL A 107 7.66 -2.82 1.68
CA VAL A 107 7.60 -3.82 0.59
C VAL A 107 9.02 -4.05 0.09
N PHE A 108 9.53 -5.26 0.25
CA PHE A 108 10.90 -5.56 -0.18
C PHE A 108 11.00 -5.54 -1.71
N PRO A 109 12.03 -4.88 -2.29
CA PRO A 109 12.25 -4.87 -3.73
C PRO A 109 12.43 -6.26 -4.33
N THR A 110 12.89 -7.23 -3.55
CA THR A 110 12.99 -8.64 -3.93
C THR A 110 11.64 -9.31 -4.19
N ASP A 111 10.55 -8.78 -3.61
CA ASP A 111 9.20 -9.29 -3.79
C ASP A 111 8.51 -8.74 -5.05
N TYR A 112 9.01 -7.65 -5.65
CA TYR A 112 8.36 -6.99 -6.78
C TYR A 112 8.09 -7.92 -7.98
N PRO A 113 9.02 -8.80 -8.42
CA PRO A 113 8.72 -9.72 -9.51
C PRO A 113 7.56 -10.68 -9.17
N ALA A 114 7.53 -11.18 -7.95
CA ALA A 114 6.47 -12.08 -7.49
C ALA A 114 5.13 -11.37 -7.30
N ILE A 115 5.13 -10.12 -6.85
CA ILE A 115 3.94 -9.27 -6.82
C ILE A 115 3.42 -9.02 -8.23
N ALA A 116 4.30 -8.59 -9.15
CA ALA A 116 3.95 -8.33 -10.54
C ALA A 116 3.29 -9.54 -11.22
N GLN A 117 3.80 -10.74 -10.96
CA GLN A 117 3.22 -11.99 -11.47
C GLN A 117 1.79 -12.23 -10.97
N ARG A 118 1.52 -11.98 -9.68
CA ARG A 118 0.19 -12.17 -9.07
C ARG A 118 -0.87 -11.21 -9.61
N ILE A 119 -0.45 -9.99 -9.96
CA ILE A 119 -1.35 -8.93 -10.43
C ILE A 119 -1.30 -8.73 -11.95
N ALA A 120 -0.68 -9.65 -12.69
CA ALA A 120 -0.48 -9.53 -14.15
C ALA A 120 -1.78 -9.38 -14.95
N ASN A 121 -2.87 -9.96 -14.46
CA ASN A 121 -4.18 -9.95 -15.12
C ASN A 121 -4.96 -8.65 -14.96
N TYR A 122 -4.54 -7.75 -14.06
CA TYR A 122 -5.18 -6.44 -13.91
C TYR A 122 -4.73 -5.48 -15.00
N ALA A 123 -5.65 -4.66 -15.48
CA ALA A 123 -5.37 -3.63 -16.48
C ALA A 123 -4.70 -2.39 -15.87
N ARG A 124 -5.02 -2.08 -14.60
CA ARG A 124 -4.48 -0.95 -13.84
C ARG A 124 -4.07 -1.40 -12.45
N VAL A 125 -2.94 -0.88 -12.00
CA VAL A 125 -2.39 -1.14 -10.66
C VAL A 125 -2.15 0.20 -9.97
N ILE A 126 -2.80 0.42 -8.84
CA ILE A 126 -2.67 1.64 -8.06
C ILE A 126 -1.98 1.32 -6.75
N VAL A 127 -0.91 2.04 -6.43
CA VAL A 127 -0.20 1.92 -5.17
C VAL A 127 -0.20 3.25 -4.42
N GLU A 128 -0.16 3.19 -3.10
CA GLU A 128 -0.06 4.35 -2.23
C GLU A 128 1.42 4.68 -1.97
N ASN A 129 1.84 5.92 -2.25
CA ASN A 129 3.22 6.33 -2.04
C ASN A 129 3.39 7.85 -1.99
N HIS A 130 4.22 8.34 -1.06
CA HIS A 130 4.58 9.75 -1.01
C HIS A 130 5.53 10.11 -2.16
N PRO A 131 5.39 11.27 -2.83
CA PRO A 131 6.21 11.68 -3.98
C PRO A 131 7.72 11.60 -3.74
N LYS A 132 8.16 11.91 -2.53
CA LYS A 132 9.58 11.88 -2.15
C LYS A 132 10.21 10.49 -2.26
N LEU A 133 9.41 9.42 -2.24
CA LEU A 133 9.86 8.04 -2.36
C LEU A 133 9.59 7.44 -3.76
N CYS A 134 9.11 8.23 -4.71
CA CYS A 134 8.96 7.84 -6.11
C CYS A 134 10.31 8.00 -6.84
N GLY A 135 11.18 7.01 -6.72
CA GLY A 135 12.49 6.95 -7.36
C GLY A 135 12.63 5.74 -8.29
N ASP A 136 13.85 5.23 -8.43
CA ASP A 136 14.18 4.11 -9.32
C ASP A 136 13.35 2.85 -9.05
N LEU A 137 12.98 2.58 -7.80
CA LEU A 137 12.14 1.43 -7.44
C LEU A 137 10.75 1.54 -8.06
N CYS A 138 10.18 2.73 -8.09
CA CYS A 138 8.91 3.01 -8.74
C CYS A 138 9.00 2.69 -10.25
N LEU A 139 10.06 3.16 -10.92
CA LEU A 139 10.28 2.90 -12.34
C LEU A 139 10.48 1.41 -12.63
N ARG A 140 11.27 0.72 -11.82
CA ARG A 140 11.48 -0.74 -11.94
C ARG A 140 10.18 -1.52 -11.77
N PHE A 141 9.36 -1.19 -10.78
CA PHE A 141 8.08 -1.86 -10.57
C PHE A 141 7.11 -1.57 -11.72
N ARG A 142 7.04 -0.32 -12.20
CA ARG A 142 6.26 0.05 -13.39
C ARG A 142 6.62 -0.82 -14.59
N ASP A 143 7.91 -1.03 -14.84
CA ASP A 143 8.38 -1.82 -15.99
C ASP A 143 8.02 -3.31 -15.82
N LEU A 144 8.08 -3.86 -14.60
CA LEU A 144 7.65 -5.24 -14.31
C LEU A 144 6.16 -5.48 -14.60
N ILE A 145 5.32 -4.45 -14.48
CA ILE A 145 3.88 -4.54 -14.75
C ILE A 145 3.47 -3.89 -16.07
N ASN A 146 4.42 -3.76 -17.01
CA ASN A 146 4.17 -3.25 -18.37
C ASN A 146 3.54 -1.84 -18.40
N GLY A 147 3.96 -0.95 -17.54
CA GLY A 147 3.50 0.44 -17.51
C GLY A 147 2.12 0.69 -16.89
N LYS A 148 1.50 -0.33 -16.30
CA LYS A 148 0.13 -0.25 -15.72
C LYS A 148 0.06 0.46 -14.36
N LEU A 149 1.16 1.05 -13.88
CA LEU A 149 1.29 1.64 -12.56
C LEU A 149 0.69 3.04 -12.49
N GLU A 150 -0.14 3.25 -11.49
CA GLU A 150 -0.55 4.56 -10.99
C GLU A 150 -0.12 4.72 -9.53
N VAL A 151 0.23 5.93 -9.13
CA VAL A 151 0.63 6.24 -7.75
C VAL A 151 -0.38 7.20 -7.15
N ALA A 152 -1.08 6.73 -6.12
CA ALA A 152 -1.95 7.55 -5.29
C ALA A 152 -1.13 8.26 -4.20
N MET A 153 -1.47 9.53 -3.95
CA MET A 153 -0.77 10.39 -3.01
C MET A 153 -1.75 11.10 -2.08
#